data_bfb19c1ee06fe4f31e56e9d04de47c78
#
_entry.id   bfb19c1ee06fe4f31e56e9d04de47c78
#
_cell.length_a   1.000
_cell.length_b   1.000
_cell.length_c   1.000
_cell.angle_alpha   90.00
_cell.angle_beta   90.00
_cell.angle_gamma   90.00
#
_symmetry.space_group_name_H-M   'P 1'
#
loop_
_entity.id
_entity.type
_entity.pdbx_description
1 polymer ?
#
loop_
_entity_poly.entity_id
_entity_poly.type
_entity_poly.pdbx_seq_one_letter_code
_entity_poly.pdbx_strand_id
1 'polypeptide(L)'
;MRTVLILLMTAARLLAQGDSKAAAEAAAGLALAREGKYTLAIPHYLKALELDRNIPGLYLNLGLAYFKTDKLPEAATAFEKAAQADPGSFQVRTLLGMSYFGCQKFDAAAIQLKQAADLDPENIDLRYKLAQSYLWSKQYQNAIEQFRLLLIRDPDSAPVHMLLGEVLDAANQEEQATAEFEAAVTVSPHQPDAHFCLGYMYWKQRRFEDASREFRAELADQPRHTQALTYLGDAEMHMGKDQEARAHLQQALKLDAKIRLALLDLGIILAAQKDNARAESCLREAIRLDPSKPDAHYRLGKLWSSVGREKEAEAEFAKVKELASEEQVPPLISVPGRKKQPIP
;
A
#
# COMPACT_ATOMS: atom_id res chain seq x y z
N MET A 1 24.12 -3.32 -8.10
CA MET A 1 24.93 -4.42 -7.57
C MET A 1 26.44 -4.19 -7.57
N ARG A 2 27.03 -3.40 -8.48
CA ARG A 2 28.51 -3.15 -8.51
C ARG A 2 29.00 -2.22 -7.38
N THR A 3 28.21 -1.31 -6.86
CA THR A 3 28.58 -0.32 -5.83
C THR A 3 28.76 -0.92 -4.43
N VAL A 4 28.11 -2.04 -4.12
CA VAL A 4 28.21 -2.71 -2.80
C VAL A 4 29.57 -3.42 -2.63
N LEU A 5 30.24 -3.79 -3.74
CA LEU A 5 31.50 -4.53 -3.70
C LEU A 5 32.71 -3.64 -3.37
N ILE A 6 32.66 -2.35 -3.69
CA ILE A 6 33.80 -1.42 -3.52
C ILE A 6 34.01 -0.99 -2.07
N LEU A 7 32.95 -0.99 -1.25
CA LEU A 7 33.00 -0.51 0.14
C LEU A 7 33.50 -1.53 1.16
N LEU A 8 33.53 -2.81 0.81
CA LEU A 8 34.21 -3.82 1.65
C LEU A 8 35.73 -3.63 1.68
N MET A 9 36.31 -2.82 0.77
CA MET A 9 37.75 -2.60 0.69
C MET A 9 38.29 -1.49 1.62
N THR A 10 37.47 -0.52 2.03
CA THR A 10 37.95 0.57 2.90
C THR A 10 38.07 0.16 4.36
N ALA A 11 37.21 -0.75 4.85
CA ALA A 11 37.31 -1.31 6.19
C ALA A 11 38.57 -2.18 6.38
N ALA A 12 39.08 -2.81 5.31
CA ALA A 12 40.25 -3.66 5.38
C ALA A 12 41.58 -2.89 5.65
N ARG A 13 41.65 -1.59 5.32
CA ARG A 13 42.88 -0.77 5.57
C ARG A 13 43.03 -0.34 7.02
N LEU A 14 41.94 -0.21 7.77
CA LEU A 14 41.97 0.18 9.19
C LEU A 14 42.19 -1.00 10.13
N LEU A 15 41.92 -2.24 9.69
CA LEU A 15 42.15 -3.46 10.49
C LEU A 15 43.60 -3.95 10.49
N ALA A 16 44.48 -3.35 9.70
CA ALA A 16 45.89 -3.76 9.60
C ALA A 16 46.79 -3.31 10.76
N GLN A 17 46.27 -2.69 11.83
CA GLN A 17 47.05 -2.15 12.93
C GLN A 17 46.62 -2.62 14.33
N GLY A 18 46.03 -3.79 14.51
CA GLY A 18 45.64 -4.22 15.85
C GLY A 18 45.68 -5.71 16.10
N ASP A 19 46.67 -6.18 16.85
CA ASP A 19 46.71 -7.52 17.47
C ASP A 19 45.65 -7.73 18.57
N SER A 20 44.53 -7.00 18.52
CA SER A 20 43.46 -7.13 19.52
C SER A 20 42.51 -8.27 19.15
N LYS A 21 42.03 -9.00 20.15
CA LYS A 21 40.99 -10.03 19.98
C LYS A 21 39.75 -9.45 19.27
N ALA A 22 39.46 -8.19 19.51
CA ALA A 22 38.36 -7.48 18.88
C ALA A 22 38.57 -7.35 17.36
N ALA A 23 39.75 -6.97 16.91
CA ALA A 23 40.08 -6.87 15.49
C ALA A 23 40.06 -8.23 14.80
N ALA A 24 40.51 -9.30 15.47
CA ALA A 24 40.45 -10.66 14.94
C ALA A 24 39.00 -11.14 14.72
N GLU A 25 38.13 -10.91 15.68
CA GLU A 25 36.69 -11.25 15.54
C GLU A 25 36.02 -10.40 14.44
N ALA A 26 36.30 -9.10 14.37
CA ALA A 26 35.79 -8.25 13.31
C ALA A 26 36.24 -8.72 11.92
N ALA A 27 37.52 -9.14 11.78
CA ALA A 27 38.06 -9.68 10.55
C ALA A 27 37.42 -11.02 10.15
N ALA A 28 37.19 -11.92 11.12
CA ALA A 28 36.51 -13.20 10.92
C ALA A 28 35.05 -12.97 10.42
N GLY A 29 34.32 -12.07 11.06
CA GLY A 29 32.99 -11.67 10.63
C GLY A 29 33.00 -11.10 9.20
N LEU A 30 33.94 -10.24 8.87
CA LEU A 30 34.08 -9.65 7.54
C LEU A 30 34.39 -10.72 6.47
N ALA A 31 35.25 -11.69 6.78
CA ALA A 31 35.54 -12.79 5.87
C ALA A 31 34.29 -13.61 5.52
N LEU A 32 33.50 -13.97 6.56
CA LEU A 32 32.24 -14.68 6.38
C LEU A 32 31.22 -13.87 5.59
N ALA A 33 31.11 -12.56 5.86
CA ALA A 33 30.20 -11.68 5.12
C ALA A 33 30.58 -11.55 3.65
N ARG A 34 31.87 -11.55 3.30
CA ARG A 34 32.37 -11.57 1.91
C ARG A 34 31.98 -12.84 1.17
N GLU A 35 31.88 -13.96 1.88
CA GLU A 35 31.39 -15.24 1.36
C GLU A 35 29.85 -15.31 1.33
N GLY A 36 29.13 -14.25 1.68
CA GLY A 36 27.67 -14.23 1.77
C GLY A 36 27.09 -14.94 3.01
N LYS A 37 27.94 -15.42 3.92
CA LYS A 37 27.57 -16.15 5.15
C LYS A 37 27.20 -15.18 6.28
N TYR A 38 26.24 -14.29 6.03
CA TYR A 38 25.88 -13.20 6.96
C TYR A 38 25.41 -13.69 8.32
N THR A 39 24.62 -14.78 8.36
CA THR A 39 24.16 -15.37 9.62
C THR A 39 25.33 -15.81 10.53
N LEU A 40 26.41 -16.32 9.93
CA LEU A 40 27.61 -16.73 10.66
C LEU A 40 28.50 -15.53 11.00
N ALA A 41 28.45 -14.45 10.25
CA ALA A 41 29.21 -13.22 10.52
C ALA A 41 28.71 -12.47 11.78
N ILE A 42 27.37 -12.49 12.02
CA ILE A 42 26.74 -11.75 13.11
C ILE A 42 27.39 -12.03 14.48
N PRO A 43 27.54 -13.28 14.96
CA PRO A 43 28.14 -13.55 16.27
C PRO A 43 29.56 -13.04 16.38
N HIS A 44 30.34 -13.07 15.30
CA HIS A 44 31.70 -12.50 15.30
C HIS A 44 31.69 -10.98 15.48
N TYR A 45 30.79 -10.28 14.77
CA TYR A 45 30.64 -8.83 14.92
C TYR A 45 30.17 -8.46 16.34
N LEU A 46 29.22 -9.21 16.91
CA LEU A 46 28.73 -8.97 18.27
C LEU A 46 29.88 -9.14 19.29
N LYS A 47 30.66 -10.21 19.15
CA LYS A 47 31.83 -10.47 20.05
C LYS A 47 32.91 -9.39 19.90
N ALA A 48 33.12 -8.91 18.67
CA ALA A 48 34.06 -7.78 18.47
C ALA A 48 33.56 -6.51 19.18
N LEU A 49 32.23 -6.21 19.13
CA LEU A 49 31.63 -5.07 19.82
C LEU A 49 31.63 -5.21 21.36
N GLU A 50 31.55 -6.42 21.88
CA GLU A 50 31.72 -6.67 23.33
C GLU A 50 33.12 -6.32 23.81
N LEU A 51 34.14 -6.60 22.97
CA LEU A 51 35.53 -6.34 23.27
C LEU A 51 35.94 -4.88 23.03
N ASP A 52 35.46 -4.28 21.94
CA ASP A 52 35.70 -2.88 21.60
C ASP A 52 34.51 -2.32 20.78
N ARG A 53 33.81 -1.35 21.38
CA ARG A 53 32.66 -0.70 20.75
C ARG A 53 33.04 0.38 19.72
N ASN A 54 34.31 0.75 19.66
CA ASN A 54 34.78 1.88 18.85
C ASN A 54 35.47 1.44 17.55
N ILE A 55 35.37 0.17 17.16
CA ILE A 55 35.93 -0.30 15.89
C ILE A 55 35.21 0.40 14.73
N PRO A 56 35.92 1.17 13.90
CA PRO A 56 35.31 1.92 12.80
C PRO A 56 34.55 1.00 11.82
N GLY A 57 33.36 1.36 11.45
CA GLY A 57 32.54 0.63 10.48
C GLY A 57 31.94 -0.70 10.97
N LEU A 58 32.21 -1.13 12.22
CA LEU A 58 31.71 -2.42 12.70
C LEU A 58 30.19 -2.45 12.83
N TYR A 59 29.59 -1.37 13.32
CA TYR A 59 28.13 -1.24 13.36
C TYR A 59 27.49 -1.25 11.95
N LEU A 60 28.16 -0.67 10.94
CA LEU A 60 27.71 -0.72 9.56
C LEU A 60 27.73 -2.17 9.04
N ASN A 61 28.81 -2.90 9.29
CA ASN A 61 28.95 -4.31 8.87
C ASN A 61 27.92 -5.22 9.57
N LEU A 62 27.71 -5.02 10.88
CA LEU A 62 26.70 -5.75 11.64
C LEU A 62 25.29 -5.44 11.13
N GLY A 63 24.99 -4.17 10.93
CA GLY A 63 23.72 -3.73 10.34
C GLY A 63 23.46 -4.34 8.96
N LEU A 64 24.49 -4.37 8.10
CA LEU A 64 24.41 -4.99 6.78
C LEU A 64 24.17 -6.51 6.88
N ALA A 65 24.80 -7.20 7.82
CA ALA A 65 24.58 -8.63 8.05
C ALA A 65 23.14 -8.91 8.53
N TYR A 66 22.60 -8.10 9.43
CA TYR A 66 21.21 -8.17 9.84
C TYR A 66 20.25 -7.87 8.68
N PHE A 67 20.53 -6.82 7.90
CA PHE A 67 19.72 -6.45 6.74
C PHE A 67 19.65 -7.57 5.70
N LYS A 68 20.77 -8.22 5.42
CA LYS A 68 20.87 -9.34 4.48
C LYS A 68 20.22 -10.64 4.98
N THR A 69 19.97 -10.73 6.29
CA THR A 69 19.27 -11.86 6.92
C THR A 69 17.83 -11.53 7.32
N ASP A 70 17.28 -10.43 6.77
CA ASP A 70 15.91 -9.94 6.99
C ASP A 70 15.58 -9.64 8.48
N LYS A 71 16.61 -9.36 9.27
CA LYS A 71 16.46 -8.90 10.65
C LYS A 71 16.45 -7.38 10.70
N LEU A 72 15.37 -6.81 10.14
CA LEU A 72 15.29 -5.37 9.89
C LEU A 72 15.28 -4.49 11.16
N PRO A 73 14.65 -4.87 12.28
CA PRO A 73 14.73 -4.11 13.52
C PRO A 73 16.15 -4.02 14.08
N GLU A 74 16.89 -5.15 14.07
CA GLU A 74 18.27 -5.21 14.52
C GLU A 74 19.20 -4.45 13.57
N ALA A 75 18.94 -4.52 12.25
CA ALA A 75 19.66 -3.76 11.25
C ALA A 75 19.50 -2.26 11.50
N ALA A 76 18.26 -1.78 11.73
CA ALA A 76 17.99 -0.37 12.03
C ALA A 76 18.78 0.08 13.27
N THR A 77 18.75 -0.71 14.36
CA THR A 77 19.48 -0.39 15.59
C THR A 77 20.99 -0.30 15.35
N ALA A 78 21.56 -1.20 14.56
CA ALA A 78 22.99 -1.17 14.23
C ALA A 78 23.32 0.04 13.32
N PHE A 79 22.48 0.34 12.34
CA PHE A 79 22.67 1.52 11.47
C PHE A 79 22.47 2.85 12.21
N GLU A 80 21.60 2.93 13.23
CA GLU A 80 21.51 4.09 14.10
C GLU A 80 22.85 4.39 14.79
N LYS A 81 23.53 3.34 15.30
CA LYS A 81 24.86 3.48 15.88
C LYS A 81 25.91 3.88 14.84
N ALA A 82 25.84 3.30 13.64
CA ALA A 82 26.71 3.72 12.54
C ALA A 82 26.48 5.18 12.14
N ALA A 83 25.21 5.65 12.11
CA ALA A 83 24.87 7.03 11.80
C ALA A 83 25.30 8.04 12.88
N GLN A 84 25.38 7.63 14.14
CA GLN A 84 25.95 8.45 15.22
C GLN A 84 27.45 8.63 15.03
N ALA A 85 28.16 7.60 14.55
CA ALA A 85 29.60 7.66 14.29
C ALA A 85 29.97 8.43 13.02
N ASP A 86 29.13 8.32 11.97
CA ASP A 86 29.29 9.04 10.70
C ASP A 86 27.93 9.60 10.23
N PRO A 87 27.55 10.79 10.71
CA PRO A 87 26.27 11.40 10.36
C PRO A 87 26.13 11.79 8.88
N GLY A 88 27.22 11.96 8.17
CA GLY A 88 27.27 12.34 6.76
C GLY A 88 27.28 11.17 5.78
N SER A 89 27.27 9.93 6.27
CA SER A 89 27.36 8.76 5.39
C SER A 89 26.08 8.54 4.59
N PHE A 90 26.15 8.76 3.29
CA PHE A 90 25.09 8.42 2.33
C PHE A 90 24.62 6.96 2.48
N GLN A 91 25.59 6.04 2.53
CA GLN A 91 25.31 4.60 2.63
C GLN A 91 24.54 4.25 3.91
N VAL A 92 24.99 4.77 5.05
CA VAL A 92 24.36 4.50 6.36
C VAL A 92 22.94 5.06 6.37
N ARG A 93 22.75 6.30 5.88
CA ARG A 93 21.43 6.92 5.78
C ARG A 93 20.47 6.12 4.91
N THR A 94 20.94 5.69 3.74
CA THR A 94 20.16 4.86 2.83
C THR A 94 19.74 3.55 3.49
N LEU A 95 20.69 2.80 4.06
CA LEU A 95 20.41 1.49 4.68
C LEU A 95 19.52 1.61 5.92
N LEU A 96 19.71 2.64 6.73
CA LEU A 96 18.86 2.94 7.89
C LEU A 96 17.42 3.25 7.44
N GLY A 97 17.29 4.11 6.43
CA GLY A 97 15.98 4.44 5.86
C GLY A 97 15.27 3.23 5.26
N MET A 98 15.98 2.38 4.53
CA MET A 98 15.44 1.13 4.00
C MET A 98 15.04 0.15 5.11
N SER A 99 15.83 0.06 6.19
CA SER A 99 15.49 -0.78 7.35
C SER A 99 14.23 -0.28 8.05
N TYR A 100 14.10 1.03 8.26
CA TYR A 100 12.88 1.62 8.81
C TYR A 100 11.68 1.40 7.89
N PHE A 101 11.85 1.54 6.57
CA PHE A 101 10.80 1.26 5.60
C PHE A 101 10.30 -0.19 5.72
N GLY A 102 11.21 -1.17 5.77
CA GLY A 102 10.86 -2.57 5.95
C GLY A 102 10.19 -2.86 7.30
N CYS A 103 10.54 -2.10 8.36
CA CYS A 103 9.86 -2.12 9.65
C CYS A 103 8.52 -1.36 9.66
N GLN A 104 8.06 -0.81 8.53
CA GLN A 104 6.87 0.05 8.41
C GLN A 104 6.92 1.34 9.26
N LYS A 105 8.12 1.77 9.66
CA LYS A 105 8.36 3.05 10.34
C LYS A 105 8.57 4.15 9.28
N PHE A 106 7.51 4.47 8.53
CA PHE A 106 7.62 5.26 7.31
C PHE A 106 8.07 6.70 7.55
N ASP A 107 7.67 7.33 8.65
CA ASP A 107 8.15 8.67 9.01
C ASP A 107 9.67 8.69 9.25
N ALA A 108 10.18 7.71 10.01
CA ALA A 108 11.61 7.59 10.26
C ALA A 108 12.38 7.24 8.98
N ALA A 109 11.80 6.40 8.13
CA ALA A 109 12.35 6.09 6.81
C ALA A 109 12.48 7.35 5.95
N ALA A 110 11.41 8.15 5.85
CA ALA A 110 11.39 9.38 5.07
C ALA A 110 12.49 10.36 5.51
N ILE A 111 12.70 10.53 6.82
CA ILE A 111 13.75 11.40 7.35
C ILE A 111 15.15 10.95 6.87
N GLN A 112 15.46 9.65 6.98
CA GLN A 112 16.78 9.14 6.61
C GLN A 112 16.98 9.13 5.09
N LEU A 113 15.97 8.72 4.33
CA LEU A 113 16.02 8.68 2.88
C LEU A 113 16.08 10.09 2.27
N LYS A 114 15.42 11.09 2.89
CA LYS A 114 15.55 12.48 2.46
C LYS A 114 16.99 12.97 2.62
N GLN A 115 17.61 12.75 3.79
CA GLN A 115 19.01 13.12 4.01
C GLN A 115 19.95 12.44 3.02
N ALA A 116 19.69 11.18 2.68
CA ALA A 116 20.44 10.47 1.65
C ALA A 116 20.21 11.08 0.25
N ALA A 117 18.96 11.40 -0.09
CA ALA A 117 18.62 12.04 -1.38
C ALA A 117 19.19 13.44 -1.54
N ASP A 118 19.39 14.18 -0.45
CA ASP A 118 20.08 15.47 -0.46
C ASP A 118 21.57 15.31 -0.79
N LEU A 119 22.19 14.14 -0.47
CA LEU A 119 23.58 13.84 -0.81
C LEU A 119 23.76 13.28 -2.23
N ASP A 120 22.75 12.57 -2.77
CA ASP A 120 22.74 12.03 -4.13
C ASP A 120 21.37 12.28 -4.78
N PRO A 121 21.14 13.52 -5.29
CA PRO A 121 19.83 13.91 -5.86
C PRO A 121 19.46 13.16 -7.15
N GLU A 122 20.43 12.55 -7.83
CA GLU A 122 20.22 11.86 -9.10
C GLU A 122 19.83 10.39 -8.92
N ASN A 123 19.79 9.90 -7.69
CA ASN A 123 19.49 8.49 -7.38
C ASN A 123 18.00 8.22 -7.47
N ILE A 124 17.57 7.66 -8.59
CA ILE A 124 16.17 7.36 -8.90
C ILE A 124 15.58 6.36 -7.91
N ASP A 125 16.32 5.27 -7.63
CA ASP A 125 15.85 4.20 -6.71
C ASP A 125 15.62 4.74 -5.30
N LEU A 126 16.53 5.60 -4.83
CA LEU A 126 16.43 6.24 -3.53
C LEU A 126 15.23 7.20 -3.48
N ARG A 127 15.06 8.03 -4.53
CA ARG A 127 13.93 8.95 -4.65
C ARG A 127 12.60 8.22 -4.67
N TYR A 128 12.54 7.09 -5.37
CA TYR A 128 11.35 6.24 -5.40
C TYR A 128 11.00 5.71 -3.99
N LYS A 129 12.01 5.23 -3.24
CA LYS A 129 11.80 4.78 -1.86
C LYS A 129 11.40 5.92 -0.91
N LEU A 130 11.94 7.10 -1.11
CA LEU A 130 11.55 8.31 -0.37
C LEU A 130 10.09 8.67 -0.64
N ALA A 131 9.69 8.70 -1.92
CA ALA A 131 8.30 8.97 -2.32
C ALA A 131 7.32 7.97 -1.69
N GLN A 132 7.65 6.67 -1.72
CA GLN A 132 6.86 5.64 -1.05
C GLN A 132 6.80 5.84 0.47
N SER A 133 7.90 6.26 1.10
CA SER A 133 7.91 6.54 2.53
C SER A 133 6.98 7.68 2.90
N TYR A 134 6.98 8.76 2.10
CA TYR A 134 6.05 9.88 2.27
C TYR A 134 4.59 9.47 2.04
N LEU A 135 4.30 8.64 1.03
CA LEU A 135 2.96 8.11 0.80
C LEU A 135 2.43 7.34 2.02
N TRP A 136 3.21 6.36 2.50
CA TRP A 136 2.79 5.52 3.62
C TRP A 136 2.77 6.24 4.98
N SER A 137 3.53 7.33 5.13
CA SER A 137 3.44 8.23 6.29
C SER A 137 2.37 9.31 6.13
N LYS A 138 1.58 9.29 5.04
CA LYS A 138 0.52 10.26 4.73
C LYS A 138 1.02 11.69 4.54
N GLN A 139 2.28 11.86 4.23
CA GLN A 139 2.89 13.15 3.85
C GLN A 139 2.66 13.38 2.35
N TYR A 140 1.40 13.49 1.94
CA TYR A 140 0.97 13.43 0.54
C TYR A 140 1.66 14.48 -0.34
N GLN A 141 1.79 15.74 0.12
CA GLN A 141 2.41 16.78 -0.67
C GLN A 141 3.89 16.48 -0.98
N ASN A 142 4.62 15.96 0.01
CA ASN A 142 6.01 15.55 -0.18
C ASN A 142 6.11 14.34 -1.14
N ALA A 143 5.18 13.39 -1.06
CA ALA A 143 5.14 12.25 -1.97
C ALA A 143 4.87 12.70 -3.42
N ILE A 144 3.89 13.59 -3.64
CA ILE A 144 3.56 14.18 -4.96
C ILE A 144 4.80 14.81 -5.59
N GLU A 145 5.53 15.61 -4.81
CA GLU A 145 6.75 16.25 -5.29
C GLU A 145 7.79 15.24 -5.77
N GLN A 146 8.05 14.20 -4.97
CA GLN A 146 9.05 13.21 -5.35
C GLN A 146 8.61 12.37 -6.57
N PHE A 147 7.33 11.97 -6.66
CA PHE A 147 6.84 11.25 -7.84
C PHE A 147 6.89 12.12 -9.11
N ARG A 148 6.56 13.40 -9.03
CA ARG A 148 6.71 14.33 -10.17
C ARG A 148 8.18 14.46 -10.63
N LEU A 149 9.12 14.51 -9.71
CA LEU A 149 10.54 14.50 -10.05
C LEU A 149 10.98 13.21 -10.74
N LEU A 150 10.39 12.06 -10.38
CA LEU A 150 10.63 10.81 -11.08
C LEU A 150 10.08 10.86 -12.52
N LEU A 151 8.87 11.39 -12.72
CA LEU A 151 8.25 11.52 -14.05
C LEU A 151 8.97 12.53 -14.95
N ILE A 152 9.69 13.51 -14.40
CA ILE A 152 10.57 14.39 -15.22
C ILE A 152 11.70 13.56 -15.88
N ARG A 153 12.16 12.48 -15.23
CA ARG A 153 13.23 11.61 -15.74
C ARG A 153 12.71 10.49 -16.63
N ASP A 154 11.58 9.92 -16.27
CA ASP A 154 10.91 8.85 -17.00
C ASP A 154 9.41 9.17 -17.09
N PRO A 155 9.01 9.97 -18.12
CA PRO A 155 7.62 10.36 -18.31
C PRO A 155 6.67 9.20 -18.62
N ASP A 156 7.22 8.08 -19.10
CA ASP A 156 6.44 6.90 -19.53
C ASP A 156 6.45 5.79 -18.47
N SER A 157 6.67 6.15 -17.20
CA SER A 157 6.65 5.17 -16.11
C SER A 157 5.24 4.90 -15.57
N ALA A 158 4.54 3.94 -16.15
CA ALA A 158 3.20 3.55 -15.68
C ALA A 158 3.14 3.26 -14.15
N PRO A 159 4.10 2.56 -13.52
CA PRO A 159 4.10 2.38 -12.08
C PRO A 159 4.19 3.69 -11.28
N VAL A 160 4.93 4.69 -11.78
CA VAL A 160 5.03 5.99 -11.10
C VAL A 160 3.74 6.79 -11.26
N HIS A 161 3.12 6.80 -12.45
CA HIS A 161 1.80 7.38 -12.67
C HIS A 161 0.74 6.76 -11.74
N MET A 162 0.74 5.43 -11.57
CA MET A 162 -0.15 4.74 -10.64
C MET A 162 0.01 5.24 -9.20
N LEU A 163 1.25 5.31 -8.71
CA LEU A 163 1.53 5.76 -7.35
C LEU A 163 1.22 7.25 -7.16
N LEU A 164 1.49 8.08 -8.16
CA LEU A 164 1.13 9.50 -8.12
C LEU A 164 -0.39 9.67 -8.10
N GLY A 165 -1.12 8.91 -8.91
CA GLY A 165 -2.59 8.88 -8.89
C GLY A 165 -3.15 8.48 -7.51
N GLU A 166 -2.61 7.43 -6.89
CA GLU A 166 -3.00 7.01 -5.53
C GLU A 166 -2.77 8.11 -4.47
N VAL A 167 -1.62 8.80 -4.55
CA VAL A 167 -1.32 9.90 -3.63
C VAL A 167 -2.25 11.08 -3.84
N LEU A 168 -2.53 11.42 -5.09
CA LEU A 168 -3.42 12.52 -5.44
C LEU A 168 -4.86 12.24 -4.99
N ASP A 169 -5.36 11.01 -5.16
CA ASP A 169 -6.66 10.61 -4.65
C ASP A 169 -6.71 10.70 -3.11
N ALA A 170 -5.67 10.18 -2.42
CA ALA A 170 -5.55 10.29 -0.97
C ALA A 170 -5.45 11.73 -0.46
N ALA A 171 -4.96 12.65 -1.31
CA ALA A 171 -4.91 14.09 -1.05
C ALA A 171 -6.19 14.84 -1.47
N ASN A 172 -7.26 14.13 -1.89
CA ASN A 172 -8.51 14.66 -2.42
C ASN A 172 -8.34 15.54 -3.68
N GLN A 173 -7.32 15.26 -4.51
CA GLN A 173 -7.06 15.92 -5.80
C GLN A 173 -7.57 15.03 -6.94
N GLU A 174 -8.88 14.77 -6.98
CA GLU A 174 -9.51 13.74 -7.84
C GLU A 174 -9.26 13.94 -9.33
N GLU A 175 -9.32 15.18 -9.83
CA GLU A 175 -9.09 15.47 -11.25
C GLU A 175 -7.65 15.12 -11.68
N GLN A 176 -6.67 15.48 -10.84
CA GLN A 176 -5.27 15.15 -11.10
C GLN A 176 -5.01 13.64 -10.98
N ALA A 177 -5.62 12.98 -9.97
CA ALA A 177 -5.54 11.54 -9.82
C ALA A 177 -6.04 10.80 -11.06
N THR A 178 -7.20 11.26 -11.60
CA THR A 178 -7.77 10.69 -12.83
C THR A 178 -6.81 10.83 -14.00
N ALA A 179 -6.21 12.01 -14.20
CA ALA A 179 -5.25 12.23 -15.28
C ALA A 179 -4.01 11.32 -15.18
N GLU A 180 -3.52 11.08 -13.97
CA GLU A 180 -2.37 10.19 -13.77
C GLU A 180 -2.74 8.71 -14.03
N PHE A 181 -3.94 8.25 -13.66
CA PHE A 181 -4.39 6.91 -14.01
C PHE A 181 -4.68 6.76 -15.50
N GLU A 182 -5.19 7.79 -16.18
CA GLU A 182 -5.32 7.83 -17.65
C GLU A 182 -3.95 7.71 -18.34
N ALA A 183 -2.93 8.41 -17.81
CA ALA A 183 -1.56 8.30 -18.30
C ALA A 183 -1.00 6.88 -18.09
N ALA A 184 -1.20 6.28 -16.91
CA ALA A 184 -0.77 4.91 -16.63
C ALA A 184 -1.36 3.89 -17.63
N VAL A 185 -2.67 3.97 -17.88
CA VAL A 185 -3.37 3.11 -18.85
C VAL A 185 -2.87 3.36 -20.27
N THR A 186 -2.60 4.62 -20.63
CA THR A 186 -2.11 4.98 -21.98
C THR A 186 -0.71 4.42 -22.22
N VAL A 187 0.18 4.55 -21.23
CA VAL A 187 1.57 4.06 -21.32
C VAL A 187 1.63 2.54 -21.30
N SER A 188 0.86 1.92 -20.43
CA SER A 188 0.84 0.45 -20.27
C SER A 188 -0.59 -0.04 -20.04
N PRO A 189 -1.32 -0.41 -21.12
CA PRO A 189 -2.70 -0.88 -20.99
C PRO A 189 -2.89 -2.16 -20.18
N HIS A 190 -1.81 -2.93 -19.97
CA HIS A 190 -1.81 -4.15 -19.15
C HIS A 190 -1.13 -3.94 -17.78
N GLN A 191 -0.93 -2.68 -17.36
CA GLN A 191 -0.43 -2.40 -16.02
C GLN A 191 -1.45 -2.91 -15.00
N PRO A 192 -1.07 -3.81 -14.07
CA PRO A 192 -1.99 -4.34 -13.08
C PRO A 192 -2.71 -3.24 -12.30
N ASP A 193 -4.00 -3.41 -12.11
CA ASP A 193 -4.91 -2.49 -11.39
C ASP A 193 -5.08 -1.09 -12.03
N ALA A 194 -4.45 -0.78 -13.17
CA ALA A 194 -4.53 0.56 -13.76
C ALA A 194 -5.95 0.88 -14.25
N HIS A 195 -6.55 -0.04 -15.01
CA HIS A 195 -7.93 0.09 -15.43
C HIS A 195 -8.91 0.10 -14.26
N PHE A 196 -8.64 -0.69 -13.20
CA PHE A 196 -9.45 -0.65 -11.99
C PHE A 196 -9.39 0.71 -11.29
N CYS A 197 -8.20 1.27 -11.08
CA CYS A 197 -8.04 2.58 -10.44
C CYS A 197 -8.70 3.71 -11.26
N LEU A 198 -8.51 3.71 -12.59
CA LEU A 198 -9.17 4.67 -13.47
C LEU A 198 -10.70 4.53 -13.44
N GLY A 199 -11.20 3.30 -13.55
CA GLY A 199 -12.62 3.00 -13.44
C GLY A 199 -13.22 3.44 -12.11
N TYR A 200 -12.49 3.27 -11.02
CA TYR A 200 -12.89 3.73 -9.69
C TYR A 200 -12.97 5.26 -9.60
N MET A 201 -12.03 6.00 -10.21
CA MET A 201 -12.11 7.46 -10.29
C MET A 201 -13.33 7.93 -11.08
N TYR A 202 -13.62 7.32 -12.22
CA TYR A 202 -14.83 7.61 -12.98
C TYR A 202 -16.11 7.28 -12.20
N TRP A 203 -16.13 6.17 -11.46
CA TRP A 203 -17.23 5.79 -10.59
C TRP A 203 -17.48 6.84 -9.49
N LYS A 204 -16.45 7.32 -8.81
CA LYS A 204 -16.54 8.43 -7.83
C LYS A 204 -17.15 9.69 -8.45
N GLN A 205 -16.81 9.99 -9.70
CA GLN A 205 -17.32 11.11 -10.49
C GLN A 205 -18.71 10.85 -11.07
N ARG A 206 -19.32 9.69 -10.78
CA ARG A 206 -20.61 9.22 -11.31
C ARG A 206 -20.63 9.09 -12.85
N ARG A 207 -19.50 8.92 -13.48
CA ARG A 207 -19.31 8.64 -14.91
C ARG A 207 -19.39 7.14 -15.13
N PHE A 208 -20.58 6.56 -14.92
CA PHE A 208 -20.78 5.11 -14.84
C PHE A 208 -20.47 4.38 -16.15
N GLU A 209 -20.73 4.99 -17.30
CA GLU A 209 -20.39 4.43 -18.60
C GLU A 209 -18.87 4.28 -18.77
N ASP A 210 -18.11 5.32 -18.43
CA ASP A 210 -16.65 5.31 -18.48
C ASP A 210 -16.09 4.30 -17.47
N ALA A 211 -16.61 4.31 -16.25
CA ALA A 211 -16.22 3.36 -15.20
C ALA A 211 -16.45 1.90 -15.64
N SER A 212 -17.62 1.61 -16.22
CA SER A 212 -17.96 0.27 -16.72
C SER A 212 -17.00 -0.19 -17.83
N ARG A 213 -16.56 0.72 -18.71
CA ARG A 213 -15.58 0.40 -19.75
C ARG A 213 -14.25 -0.01 -19.14
N GLU A 214 -13.75 0.76 -18.19
CA GLU A 214 -12.46 0.50 -17.56
C GLU A 214 -12.50 -0.77 -16.69
N PHE A 215 -13.56 -1.00 -15.91
CA PHE A 215 -13.69 -2.24 -15.14
C PHE A 215 -13.75 -3.48 -16.02
N ARG A 216 -14.38 -3.40 -17.22
CA ARG A 216 -14.36 -4.50 -18.18
C ARG A 216 -12.98 -4.74 -18.78
N ALA A 217 -12.19 -3.67 -18.99
CA ALA A 217 -10.81 -3.80 -19.44
C ALA A 217 -9.95 -4.51 -18.37
N GLU A 218 -10.08 -4.13 -17.10
CA GLU A 218 -9.41 -4.83 -16.00
C GLU A 218 -9.80 -6.32 -15.94
N LEU A 219 -11.08 -6.63 -16.11
CA LEU A 219 -11.58 -8.00 -16.07
C LEU A 219 -11.17 -8.85 -17.28
N ALA A 220 -10.78 -8.22 -18.39
CA ALA A 220 -10.20 -8.94 -19.54
C ALA A 220 -8.83 -9.53 -19.17
N ASP A 221 -8.02 -8.81 -18.42
CA ASP A 221 -6.71 -9.24 -17.96
C ASP A 221 -6.79 -10.05 -16.64
N GLN A 222 -7.69 -9.63 -15.73
CA GLN A 222 -7.89 -10.24 -14.42
C GLN A 222 -9.35 -10.67 -14.18
N PRO A 223 -9.83 -11.78 -14.77
CA PRO A 223 -11.25 -12.18 -14.73
C PRO A 223 -11.79 -12.47 -13.31
N ARG A 224 -10.92 -12.57 -12.31
CA ARG A 224 -11.28 -12.84 -10.92
C ARG A 224 -11.04 -11.63 -10.00
N HIS A 225 -10.88 -10.44 -10.57
CA HIS A 225 -10.73 -9.22 -9.78
C HIS A 225 -12.06 -8.86 -9.12
N THR A 226 -12.23 -9.26 -7.86
CA THR A 226 -13.53 -9.16 -7.13
C THR A 226 -14.06 -7.75 -7.00
N GLN A 227 -13.17 -6.77 -6.84
CA GLN A 227 -13.57 -5.37 -6.73
C GLN A 227 -14.02 -4.81 -8.08
N ALA A 228 -13.30 -5.13 -9.18
CA ALA A 228 -13.72 -4.71 -10.51
C ALA A 228 -15.10 -5.29 -10.85
N LEU A 229 -15.37 -6.56 -10.52
CA LEU A 229 -16.70 -7.17 -10.67
C LEU A 229 -17.77 -6.44 -9.85
N THR A 230 -17.43 -6.05 -8.61
CA THR A 230 -18.38 -5.37 -7.71
C THR A 230 -18.71 -3.98 -8.23
N TYR A 231 -17.70 -3.16 -8.54
CA TYR A 231 -17.92 -1.79 -9.02
C TYR A 231 -18.48 -1.75 -10.44
N LEU A 232 -18.20 -2.76 -11.28
CA LEU A 232 -18.88 -2.93 -12.57
C LEU A 232 -20.37 -3.17 -12.35
N GLY A 233 -20.74 -4.08 -11.44
CA GLY A 233 -22.14 -4.35 -11.12
C GLY A 233 -22.86 -3.13 -10.56
N ASP A 234 -22.23 -2.37 -9.66
CA ASP A 234 -22.78 -1.12 -9.13
C ASP A 234 -22.96 -0.08 -10.25
N ALA A 235 -21.96 0.14 -11.09
CA ALA A 235 -22.07 1.06 -12.24
C ALA A 235 -23.18 0.64 -13.20
N GLU A 236 -23.31 -0.64 -13.51
CA GLU A 236 -24.38 -1.19 -14.38
C GLU A 236 -25.78 -1.01 -13.75
N MET A 237 -25.90 -1.19 -12.43
CA MET A 237 -27.16 -0.91 -11.72
C MET A 237 -27.54 0.57 -11.84
N HIS A 238 -26.59 1.48 -11.67
CA HIS A 238 -26.80 2.91 -11.86
C HIS A 238 -27.18 3.30 -13.31
N MET A 239 -26.76 2.51 -14.30
CA MET A 239 -27.16 2.65 -15.69
C MET A 239 -28.49 1.96 -16.02
N GLY A 240 -29.17 1.32 -15.05
CA GLY A 240 -30.40 0.56 -15.25
C GLY A 240 -30.20 -0.80 -15.94
N LYS A 241 -28.99 -1.33 -15.98
CA LYS A 241 -28.62 -2.62 -16.57
C LYS A 241 -28.66 -3.73 -15.52
N ASP A 242 -29.83 -3.90 -14.88
CA ASP A 242 -30.01 -4.75 -13.70
C ASP A 242 -29.64 -6.23 -13.93
N GLN A 243 -29.80 -6.75 -15.15
CA GLN A 243 -29.49 -8.15 -15.45
C GLN A 243 -27.98 -8.39 -15.47
N GLU A 244 -27.24 -7.51 -16.15
CA GLU A 244 -25.77 -7.54 -16.21
C GLU A 244 -25.18 -7.29 -14.81
N ALA A 245 -25.67 -6.26 -14.12
CA ALA A 245 -25.28 -5.94 -12.75
C ALA A 245 -25.41 -7.16 -11.82
N ARG A 246 -26.58 -7.80 -11.84
CA ARG A 246 -26.83 -9.01 -11.06
C ARG A 246 -25.83 -10.12 -11.36
N ALA A 247 -25.51 -10.36 -12.63
CA ALA A 247 -24.55 -11.40 -13.02
C ALA A 247 -23.14 -11.13 -12.46
N HIS A 248 -22.63 -9.90 -12.58
CA HIS A 248 -21.33 -9.51 -12.09
C HIS A 248 -21.25 -9.52 -10.55
N LEU A 249 -22.28 -9.00 -9.86
CA LEU A 249 -22.37 -9.04 -8.40
C LEU A 249 -22.40 -10.48 -7.86
N GLN A 250 -23.16 -11.37 -8.51
CA GLN A 250 -23.15 -12.80 -8.14
C GLN A 250 -21.80 -13.46 -8.39
N GLN A 251 -21.11 -13.09 -9.47
CA GLN A 251 -19.75 -13.58 -9.73
C GLN A 251 -18.77 -13.09 -8.66
N ALA A 252 -18.82 -11.82 -8.26
CA ALA A 252 -18.03 -11.27 -7.17
C ALA A 252 -18.28 -12.05 -5.86
N LEU A 253 -19.55 -12.28 -5.50
CA LEU A 253 -19.93 -12.99 -4.27
C LEU A 253 -19.59 -14.49 -4.29
N LYS A 254 -19.46 -15.12 -5.46
CA LYS A 254 -18.91 -16.49 -5.58
C LYS A 254 -17.41 -16.54 -5.27
N LEU A 255 -16.68 -15.48 -5.55
CA LEU A 255 -15.24 -15.38 -5.28
C LEU A 255 -14.97 -14.97 -3.82
N ASP A 256 -15.75 -14.02 -3.30
CA ASP A 256 -15.72 -13.58 -1.91
C ASP A 256 -17.16 -13.24 -1.44
N ALA A 257 -17.71 -14.10 -0.60
CA ALA A 257 -19.07 -13.93 -0.06
C ALA A 257 -19.22 -12.76 0.93
N LYS A 258 -18.12 -12.09 1.30
CA LYS A 258 -18.12 -11.01 2.32
C LYS A 258 -17.96 -9.63 1.72
N ILE A 259 -18.35 -9.42 0.49
CA ILE A 259 -18.32 -8.10 -0.16
C ILE A 259 -19.63 -7.38 0.14
N ARG A 260 -19.60 -6.47 1.11
CA ARG A 260 -20.77 -5.75 1.60
C ARG A 260 -21.52 -4.99 0.49
N LEU A 261 -20.78 -4.25 -0.38
CA LEU A 261 -21.38 -3.48 -1.47
C LEU A 261 -22.12 -4.43 -2.45
N ALA A 262 -21.50 -5.54 -2.84
CA ALA A 262 -22.14 -6.49 -3.74
C ALA A 262 -23.43 -7.10 -3.15
N LEU A 263 -23.45 -7.36 -1.84
CA LEU A 263 -24.65 -7.83 -1.13
C LEU A 263 -25.75 -6.76 -1.09
N LEU A 264 -25.38 -5.50 -0.82
CA LEU A 264 -26.31 -4.36 -0.81
C LEU A 264 -26.97 -4.21 -2.18
N ASP A 265 -26.18 -4.13 -3.24
CA ASP A 265 -26.67 -3.88 -4.60
C ASP A 265 -27.49 -5.06 -5.12
N LEU A 266 -27.02 -6.28 -4.87
CA LEU A 266 -27.81 -7.47 -5.21
C LEU A 266 -29.15 -7.49 -4.46
N GLY A 267 -29.17 -7.09 -3.18
CA GLY A 267 -30.39 -6.95 -2.40
C GLY A 267 -31.33 -5.91 -2.99
N ILE A 268 -30.83 -4.79 -3.49
CA ILE A 268 -31.63 -3.75 -4.16
C ILE A 268 -32.24 -4.29 -5.44
N ILE A 269 -31.44 -4.94 -6.29
CA ILE A 269 -31.90 -5.52 -7.57
C ILE A 269 -32.97 -6.60 -7.32
N LEU A 270 -32.74 -7.50 -6.37
CA LEU A 270 -33.70 -8.57 -6.04
C LEU A 270 -35.01 -8.02 -5.49
N ALA A 271 -34.96 -6.97 -4.66
CA ALA A 271 -36.17 -6.30 -4.17
C ALA A 271 -36.97 -5.68 -5.30
N ALA A 272 -36.34 -5.02 -6.26
CA ALA A 272 -36.99 -4.50 -7.46
C ALA A 272 -37.65 -5.61 -8.32
N GLN A 273 -37.03 -6.79 -8.36
CA GLN A 273 -37.55 -8.00 -9.03
C GLN A 273 -38.64 -8.75 -8.21
N LYS A 274 -39.01 -8.22 -7.02
CA LYS A 274 -39.98 -8.83 -6.08
C LYS A 274 -39.50 -10.18 -5.50
N ASP A 275 -38.21 -10.49 -5.56
CA ASP A 275 -37.63 -11.63 -4.89
C ASP A 275 -37.26 -11.23 -3.44
N ASN A 276 -38.31 -10.97 -2.67
CA ASN A 276 -38.19 -10.36 -1.34
C ASN A 276 -37.40 -11.24 -0.36
N ALA A 277 -37.48 -12.56 -0.47
CA ALA A 277 -36.79 -13.47 0.43
C ALA A 277 -35.26 -13.42 0.26
N ARG A 278 -34.79 -13.44 -1.01
CA ARG A 278 -33.35 -13.34 -1.30
C ARG A 278 -32.86 -11.91 -1.08
N ALA A 279 -33.65 -10.89 -1.36
CA ALA A 279 -33.34 -9.51 -1.07
C ALA A 279 -33.11 -9.29 0.43
N GLU A 280 -34.03 -9.78 1.28
CA GLU A 280 -33.89 -9.70 2.74
C GLU A 280 -32.60 -10.40 3.23
N SER A 281 -32.29 -11.58 2.71
CA SER A 281 -31.08 -12.32 3.06
C SER A 281 -29.80 -11.52 2.73
N CYS A 282 -29.73 -10.94 1.52
CA CYS A 282 -28.58 -10.14 1.09
C CYS A 282 -28.42 -8.88 1.95
N LEU A 283 -29.51 -8.15 2.20
CA LEU A 283 -29.48 -6.91 2.99
C LEU A 283 -29.11 -7.16 4.46
N ARG A 284 -29.61 -8.24 5.07
CA ARG A 284 -29.22 -8.64 6.43
C ARG A 284 -27.75 -9.02 6.52
N GLU A 285 -27.23 -9.71 5.51
CA GLU A 285 -25.80 -10.07 5.48
C GLU A 285 -24.93 -8.81 5.27
N ALA A 286 -25.36 -7.85 4.43
CA ALA A 286 -24.68 -6.55 4.30
C ALA A 286 -24.62 -5.79 5.64
N ILE A 287 -25.73 -5.79 6.41
CA ILE A 287 -25.79 -5.21 7.76
C ILE A 287 -24.84 -5.95 8.71
N ARG A 288 -24.84 -7.28 8.66
CA ARG A 288 -23.97 -8.10 9.53
C ARG A 288 -22.48 -7.81 9.30
N LEU A 289 -22.09 -7.54 8.06
CA LEU A 289 -20.69 -7.22 7.70
C LEU A 289 -20.27 -5.83 8.19
N ASP A 290 -21.17 -4.87 8.13
CA ASP A 290 -20.92 -3.52 8.69
C ASP A 290 -22.25 -2.90 9.15
N PRO A 291 -22.59 -3.06 10.44
CA PRO A 291 -23.83 -2.51 11.00
C PRO A 291 -23.81 -1.00 11.22
N SER A 292 -22.66 -0.35 11.03
CA SER A 292 -22.53 1.11 11.21
C SER A 292 -22.98 1.90 9.97
N LYS A 293 -23.22 1.24 8.85
CA LYS A 293 -23.62 1.89 7.59
C LYS A 293 -25.13 1.93 7.43
N PRO A 294 -25.73 3.11 7.28
CA PRO A 294 -27.19 3.27 7.27
C PRO A 294 -27.87 2.76 5.99
N ASP A 295 -27.15 2.62 4.89
CA ASP A 295 -27.68 2.30 3.56
C ASP A 295 -28.42 0.95 3.50
N ALA A 296 -27.82 -0.12 4.04
CA ALA A 296 -28.44 -1.45 4.06
C ALA A 296 -29.65 -1.49 5.01
N HIS A 297 -29.61 -0.82 6.16
CA HIS A 297 -30.75 -0.64 7.06
C HIS A 297 -31.90 0.05 6.34
N TYR A 298 -31.62 1.16 5.65
CA TYR A 298 -32.63 1.88 4.88
C TYR A 298 -33.28 1.01 3.82
N ARG A 299 -32.49 0.23 3.07
CA ARG A 299 -33.01 -0.68 2.02
C ARG A 299 -33.86 -1.79 2.59
N LEU A 300 -33.45 -2.37 3.73
CA LEU A 300 -34.20 -3.40 4.43
C LEU A 300 -35.54 -2.86 4.97
N GLY A 301 -35.52 -1.67 5.57
CA GLY A 301 -36.73 -0.98 6.01
C GLY A 301 -37.72 -0.74 4.86
N LYS A 302 -37.21 -0.25 3.71
CA LYS A 302 -38.05 -0.08 2.48
C LYS A 302 -38.62 -1.41 1.99
N LEU A 303 -37.83 -2.48 1.98
CA LEU A 303 -38.31 -3.80 1.60
C LEU A 303 -39.45 -4.26 2.51
N TRP A 304 -39.28 -4.15 3.84
CA TRP A 304 -40.30 -4.59 4.81
C TRP A 304 -41.59 -3.75 4.76
N SER A 305 -41.48 -2.44 4.58
CA SER A 305 -42.65 -1.57 4.37
C SER A 305 -43.40 -1.97 3.11
N SER A 306 -42.70 -2.31 2.03
CA SER A 306 -43.35 -2.73 0.76
C SER A 306 -44.12 -4.04 0.84
N VAL A 307 -43.83 -4.89 1.85
CA VAL A 307 -44.51 -6.17 2.09
C VAL A 307 -45.40 -6.16 3.33
N GLY A 308 -45.72 -4.96 3.88
CA GLY A 308 -46.65 -4.78 5.00
C GLY A 308 -46.06 -5.10 6.40
N ARG A 309 -44.74 -5.24 6.51
CA ARG A 309 -44.07 -5.47 7.80
C ARG A 309 -43.63 -4.15 8.45
N GLU A 310 -44.62 -3.32 8.75
CA GLU A 310 -44.42 -1.92 9.17
C GLU A 310 -43.60 -1.78 10.46
N LYS A 311 -43.84 -2.64 11.46
CA LYS A 311 -43.09 -2.58 12.74
C LYS A 311 -41.59 -2.84 12.57
N GLU A 312 -41.25 -3.83 11.75
CA GLU A 312 -39.84 -4.13 11.46
C GLU A 312 -39.21 -3.02 10.61
N ALA A 313 -39.96 -2.47 9.66
CA ALA A 313 -39.53 -1.32 8.87
C ALA A 313 -39.22 -0.10 9.72
N GLU A 314 -40.11 0.25 10.68
CA GLU A 314 -39.90 1.34 11.63
C GLU A 314 -38.63 1.16 12.46
N ALA A 315 -38.33 -0.07 12.91
CA ALA A 315 -37.12 -0.37 13.67
C ALA A 315 -35.84 -0.09 12.84
N GLU A 316 -35.82 -0.50 11.57
CA GLU A 316 -34.68 -0.23 10.68
C GLU A 316 -34.56 1.27 10.37
N PHE A 317 -35.65 1.98 10.13
CA PHE A 317 -35.59 3.43 9.93
C PHE A 317 -35.16 4.20 11.18
N ALA A 318 -35.51 3.71 12.38
CA ALA A 318 -34.99 4.25 13.62
C ALA A 318 -33.46 4.09 13.71
N LYS A 319 -32.93 2.91 13.30
CA LYS A 319 -31.50 2.65 13.25
C LYS A 319 -30.78 3.57 12.25
N VAL A 320 -31.36 3.82 11.09
CA VAL A 320 -30.84 4.80 10.12
C VAL A 320 -30.69 6.18 10.75
N LYS A 321 -31.72 6.65 11.51
CA LYS A 321 -31.68 7.96 12.19
C LYS A 321 -30.60 8.00 13.28
N GLU A 322 -30.45 6.94 14.05
CA GLU A 322 -29.43 6.80 15.08
C GLU A 322 -28.03 6.94 14.46
N LEU A 323 -27.74 6.12 13.43
CA LEU A 323 -26.45 6.12 12.72
C LEU A 323 -26.14 7.48 12.04
N ALA A 324 -27.13 8.11 11.44
CA ALA A 324 -26.97 9.44 10.84
C ALA A 324 -26.62 10.54 11.88
N SER A 325 -27.06 10.37 13.11
CA SER A 325 -26.71 11.32 14.20
C SER A 325 -25.29 11.13 14.74
N GLU A 326 -24.71 9.94 14.57
CA GLU A 326 -23.34 9.60 14.98
C GLU A 326 -22.30 10.00 13.91
N GLU A 327 -22.70 10.20 12.65
CA GLU A 327 -21.83 10.45 11.50
C GLU A 327 -21.42 11.93 11.35
N GLN A 328 -21.01 12.61 12.44
CA GLN A 328 -20.51 14.01 12.37
C GLN A 328 -19.01 14.13 12.05
N VAL A 329 -18.31 13.07 11.69
CA VAL A 329 -16.92 13.12 11.23
C VAL A 329 -16.75 12.24 9.99
N PRO A 330 -16.42 12.79 8.82
CA PRO A 330 -16.20 11.97 7.62
C PRO A 330 -14.93 11.11 7.78
N PRO A 331 -15.01 9.78 7.57
CA PRO A 331 -13.82 8.96 7.52
C PRO A 331 -13.09 9.21 6.19
N LEU A 332 -11.78 9.40 6.25
CA LEU A 332 -10.89 9.33 5.11
C LEU A 332 -11.04 7.95 4.45
N ILE A 333 -11.55 7.93 3.23
CA ILE A 333 -11.72 6.70 2.46
C ILE A 333 -10.33 6.27 1.97
N SER A 334 -9.81 5.20 2.54
CA SER A 334 -8.70 4.46 1.93
C SER A 334 -9.27 3.68 0.74
N VAL A 335 -8.56 3.67 -0.41
CA VAL A 335 -8.92 2.82 -1.56
C VAL A 335 -9.09 1.38 -1.06
N PRO A 336 -10.29 0.76 -1.19
CA PRO A 336 -10.50 -0.57 -0.66
C PRO A 336 -9.70 -1.59 -1.47
N GLY A 337 -8.83 -2.35 -0.82
CA GLY A 337 -8.40 -3.64 -1.36
C GLY A 337 -6.93 -3.92 -1.54
N ARG A 338 -6.02 -2.99 -1.39
CA ARG A 338 -4.60 -3.37 -1.35
C ARG A 338 -4.25 -3.95 0.02
N LYS A 339 -4.25 -5.30 0.11
CA LYS A 339 -3.43 -5.96 1.13
C LYS A 339 -2.01 -5.42 0.97
N LYS A 340 -1.46 -4.86 2.05
CA LYS A 340 -0.04 -4.49 2.13
C LYS A 340 0.81 -5.73 1.81
N GLN A 341 1.10 -5.96 0.53
CA GLN A 341 2.13 -6.92 0.14
C GLN A 341 3.46 -6.17 0.15
N PRO A 342 4.48 -6.67 0.83
CA PRO A 342 5.83 -6.20 0.62
C PRO A 342 6.19 -6.53 -0.84
N ILE A 343 6.53 -5.50 -1.60
CA ILE A 343 7.11 -5.66 -2.93
C ILE A 343 8.53 -6.20 -2.76
N PRO A 344 8.96 -7.18 -3.57
CA PRO A 344 10.23 -7.87 -3.43
C PRO A 344 11.48 -6.98 -3.49
#